data_ee92f787d51f88060e1be45051e3bd5f
#
_entry.id   ee92f787d51f88060e1be45051e3bd5f
#
_cell.length_a   1.000
_cell.length_b   1.000
_cell.length_c   1.000
_cell.angle_alpha   90.00
_cell.angle_beta   90.00
_cell.angle_gamma   90.00
#
_symmetry.space_group_name_H-M   'P 1'
#
loop_
_entity.id
_entity.type
_entity.pdbx_description
1 polymer ?
#
loop_
_entity_poly.entity_id
_entity_poly.type
_entity_poly.pdbx_seq_one_letter_code
_entity_poly.pdbx_strand_id
1 'polypeptide(L)'
;MQSVAVKPKASSTDTENPAVVDKPAATSQNSSHFASLRAIRKWKHVVTIVLFVIWGTIILFLHGLAAQRAKHYEVVGCRAVTRPWFSNGKEPCSSLVYDCHARNTTSPDDSSFDKLDVVALATLAIAHCPELDMPRDFQRLENLMMLHLYNSTIVKWDAESSVSDTAHTRMLSVLVGKTQMTEFPEGLLQPLPASLLSVQFSETNLTKLPDDLYMRWHAMAMIAFENGDLTEIPYQMFFSPVYTLSFAGNKIETLPTLAMMPPGMIIPELNLENNPLRELPAALMAPDPFVMSINAQNTSLSAMPAWIKTNTKVVWAYDTPFCATPVTDPTLAYQ
;
A
#
# COMPACT_ATOMS: atom_id res chain seq x y z
N MET A 1 23.56 -27.48 17.90
CA MET A 1 23.57 -28.32 19.07
C MET A 1 23.34 -29.75 18.64
N GLN A 2 24.36 -30.47 18.70
CA GLN A 2 24.70 -31.90 18.78
C GLN A 2 23.58 -32.92 18.56
N SER A 3 23.72 -33.64 17.47
CA SER A 3 23.13 -34.96 17.22
C SER A 3 23.92 -36.05 17.92
N VAL A 4 23.23 -36.95 18.61
CA VAL A 4 23.81 -38.15 19.20
C VAL A 4 23.28 -39.35 18.42
N ALA A 5 24.19 -40.05 17.76
CA ALA A 5 23.98 -41.34 17.13
C ALA A 5 24.22 -42.46 18.14
N VAL A 6 23.33 -43.42 18.24
CA VAL A 6 23.49 -44.65 19.01
C VAL A 6 23.50 -45.82 18.04
N LYS A 7 24.63 -46.54 18.02
CA LYS A 7 24.82 -47.86 17.41
C LYS A 7 24.35 -48.98 18.35
N PRO A 8 23.71 -50.03 17.89
CA PRO A 8 23.63 -51.27 18.68
C PRO A 8 24.70 -52.27 18.29
N LYS A 9 25.15 -52.97 19.31
CA LYS A 9 26.19 -53.94 19.46
C LYS A 9 25.73 -55.32 19.01
N ALA A 10 26.62 -56.04 18.31
CA ALA A 10 26.45 -57.43 17.99
C ALA A 10 26.76 -58.36 19.20
N SER A 11 26.07 -59.48 19.29
CA SER A 11 26.48 -60.63 20.06
C SER A 11 26.05 -61.92 19.41
N SER A 12 26.92 -62.80 19.41
CA SER A 12 27.20 -64.03 18.67
C SER A 12 26.46 -65.29 19.18
N THR A 13 26.37 -66.24 18.24
CA THR A 13 26.47 -67.70 18.33
C THR A 13 25.37 -68.47 19.08
N ASP A 14 24.66 -69.34 18.34
CA ASP A 14 24.92 -70.78 18.46
C ASP A 14 24.26 -71.56 17.33
N THR A 15 24.99 -72.60 16.93
CA THR A 15 24.75 -73.63 15.92
C THR A 15 23.69 -74.61 16.38
N GLU A 16 22.75 -74.97 15.46
CA GLU A 16 22.22 -76.34 15.36
C GLU A 16 21.53 -76.56 14.00
N ASN A 17 21.81 -77.63 13.36
CA ASN A 17 21.34 -78.10 12.05
C ASN A 17 20.58 -79.46 12.31
N PRO A 18 19.89 -80.04 11.35
CA PRO A 18 18.84 -79.62 10.48
C PRO A 18 17.58 -80.49 10.59
N ALA A 19 16.42 -79.97 10.29
CA ALA A 19 15.25 -80.75 9.97
C ALA A 19 14.74 -80.33 8.59
N VAL A 20 14.72 -81.27 7.70
CA VAL A 20 14.13 -81.21 6.37
C VAL A 20 12.61 -81.08 6.55
N VAL A 21 12.05 -79.94 6.17
CA VAL A 21 10.62 -79.76 6.04
C VAL A 21 10.33 -79.43 4.58
N ASP A 22 9.48 -80.26 4.00
CA ASP A 22 8.92 -80.14 2.65
C ASP A 22 8.41 -78.76 2.35
N LYS A 23 8.86 -78.19 1.20
CA LYS A 23 8.29 -76.96 0.62
C LYS A 23 6.86 -77.27 0.08
N PRO A 24 5.82 -76.60 0.57
CA PRO A 24 4.57 -76.58 -0.16
C PRO A 24 4.76 -75.73 -1.44
N ALA A 25 4.33 -76.27 -2.54
CA ALA A 25 4.31 -75.62 -3.85
C ALA A 25 3.66 -74.24 -3.73
N ALA A 26 4.48 -73.17 -3.86
CA ALA A 26 3.97 -71.80 -3.86
C ALA A 26 3.09 -71.60 -5.09
N THR A 27 1.84 -71.43 -4.83
CA THR A 27 0.74 -71.21 -5.76
C THR A 27 1.07 -70.08 -6.74
N SER A 28 1.03 -70.40 -8.02
CA SER A 28 1.21 -69.56 -9.22
C SER A 28 0.18 -68.38 -9.29
N GLN A 29 -0.73 -68.24 -8.34
CA GLN A 29 -1.75 -67.18 -8.28
C GLN A 29 -1.23 -65.81 -7.78
N ASN A 30 -0.13 -65.76 -6.99
CA ASN A 30 0.35 -64.48 -6.48
C ASN A 30 1.12 -63.66 -7.52
N SER A 31 1.74 -64.29 -8.51
CA SER A 31 2.53 -63.59 -9.53
C SER A 31 1.67 -62.80 -10.52
N SER A 32 0.47 -63.27 -10.85
CA SER A 32 -0.48 -62.60 -11.75
C SER A 32 -1.13 -61.37 -11.11
N HIS A 33 -1.40 -61.40 -9.80
CA HIS A 33 -1.97 -60.30 -9.05
C HIS A 33 -0.97 -59.11 -8.90
N PHE A 34 0.31 -59.44 -8.64
CA PHE A 34 1.37 -58.41 -8.57
C PHE A 34 1.70 -57.82 -9.95
N ALA A 35 1.60 -58.63 -11.03
CA ALA A 35 1.79 -58.11 -12.39
C ALA A 35 0.65 -57.17 -12.80
N SER A 36 -0.62 -57.47 -12.44
CA SER A 36 -1.77 -56.58 -12.69
C SER A 36 -1.70 -55.30 -11.91
N LEU A 37 -1.29 -55.32 -10.64
CA LEU A 37 -1.10 -54.13 -9.83
C LEU A 37 0.00 -53.17 -10.37
N ARG A 38 1.13 -53.76 -10.85
CA ARG A 38 2.20 -53.01 -11.51
C ARG A 38 1.76 -52.40 -12.83
N ALA A 39 0.97 -53.13 -13.62
CA ALA A 39 0.37 -52.60 -14.86
C ALA A 39 -0.59 -51.46 -14.61
N ILE A 40 -1.50 -51.58 -13.62
CA ILE A 40 -2.43 -50.52 -13.18
C ILE A 40 -1.64 -49.27 -12.71
N ARG A 41 -0.59 -49.47 -11.93
CA ARG A 41 0.25 -48.35 -11.45
C ARG A 41 0.98 -47.65 -12.60
N LYS A 42 1.56 -48.38 -13.55
CA LYS A 42 2.16 -47.81 -14.75
C LYS A 42 1.12 -47.06 -15.59
N TRP A 43 -0.05 -47.62 -15.76
CA TRP A 43 -1.12 -46.97 -16.53
C TRP A 43 -1.59 -45.66 -15.87
N LYS A 44 -1.77 -45.66 -14.54
CA LYS A 44 -2.06 -44.44 -13.79
C LYS A 44 -0.98 -43.34 -14.02
N HIS A 45 0.30 -43.68 -13.99
CA HIS A 45 1.36 -42.73 -14.26
C HIS A 45 1.30 -42.18 -15.68
N VAL A 46 1.07 -43.04 -16.68
CA VAL A 46 0.91 -42.62 -18.08
C VAL A 46 -0.28 -41.69 -18.24
N VAL A 47 -1.44 -42.05 -17.67
CA VAL A 47 -2.64 -41.19 -17.69
C VAL A 47 -2.36 -39.84 -17.03
N THR A 48 -1.70 -39.83 -15.87
CA THR A 48 -1.34 -38.59 -15.18
C THR A 48 -0.43 -37.71 -16.04
N ILE A 49 0.60 -38.29 -16.66
CA ILE A 49 1.50 -37.54 -17.56
C ILE A 49 0.73 -36.98 -18.76
N VAL A 50 -0.12 -37.78 -19.38
CA VAL A 50 -0.94 -37.34 -20.53
C VAL A 50 -1.87 -36.18 -20.13
N LEU A 51 -2.51 -36.27 -18.96
CA LEU A 51 -3.35 -35.19 -18.45
C LEU A 51 -2.55 -33.90 -18.22
N PHE A 52 -1.34 -33.98 -17.66
CA PHE A 52 -0.47 -32.82 -17.47
C PHE A 52 0.00 -32.22 -18.79
N VAL A 53 0.32 -33.06 -19.78
CA VAL A 53 0.70 -32.58 -21.12
C VAL A 53 -0.46 -31.89 -21.81
N ILE A 54 -1.67 -32.47 -21.75
CA ILE A 54 -2.87 -31.83 -22.30
C ILE A 54 -3.13 -30.50 -21.60
N TRP A 55 -3.07 -30.48 -20.27
CA TRP A 55 -3.29 -29.26 -19.48
C TRP A 55 -2.25 -28.19 -19.82
N GLY A 56 -0.97 -28.56 -19.90
CA GLY A 56 0.11 -27.66 -20.28
C GLY A 56 -0.07 -27.09 -21.70
N THR A 57 -0.49 -27.92 -22.65
CA THR A 57 -0.78 -27.43 -24.02
C THR A 57 -1.97 -26.48 -24.09
N ILE A 58 -3.02 -26.71 -23.30
CA ILE A 58 -4.17 -25.80 -23.18
C ILE A 58 -3.71 -24.46 -22.64
N ILE A 59 -2.91 -24.45 -21.56
CA ILE A 59 -2.37 -23.22 -20.96
C ILE A 59 -1.54 -22.45 -21.99
N LEU A 60 -0.60 -23.11 -22.69
CA LEU A 60 0.24 -22.46 -23.70
C LEU A 60 -0.60 -21.88 -24.85
N PHE A 61 -1.61 -22.60 -25.29
CA PHE A 61 -2.52 -22.13 -26.34
C PHE A 61 -3.30 -20.90 -25.89
N LEU A 62 -3.89 -20.92 -24.68
CA LEU A 62 -4.61 -19.77 -24.12
C LEU A 62 -3.68 -18.56 -23.94
N HIS A 63 -2.45 -18.78 -23.49
CA HIS A 63 -1.45 -17.73 -23.40
C HIS A 63 -1.08 -17.12 -24.77
N GLY A 64 -0.91 -17.97 -25.77
CA GLY A 64 -0.64 -17.53 -27.14
C GLY A 64 -1.78 -16.67 -27.69
N LEU A 65 -3.02 -17.10 -27.52
CA LEU A 65 -4.20 -16.32 -27.92
C LEU A 65 -4.31 -14.99 -27.18
N ALA A 66 -4.10 -15.00 -25.85
CA ALA A 66 -4.13 -13.78 -25.06
C ALA A 66 -3.03 -12.78 -25.47
N ALA A 67 -1.81 -13.29 -25.77
CA ALA A 67 -0.72 -12.45 -26.26
C ALA A 67 -0.99 -11.85 -27.64
N GLN A 68 -1.63 -12.61 -28.55
CA GLN A 68 -2.03 -12.08 -29.86
C GLN A 68 -3.10 -10.99 -29.74
N ARG A 69 -4.14 -11.22 -28.91
CA ARG A 69 -5.19 -10.23 -28.67
C ARG A 69 -4.63 -8.93 -28.08
N ALA A 70 -3.71 -9.04 -27.11
CA ALA A 70 -3.11 -7.88 -26.46
C ALA A 70 -2.35 -6.94 -27.42
N LYS A 71 -1.88 -7.44 -28.58
CA LYS A 71 -1.22 -6.62 -29.61
C LYS A 71 -2.19 -5.70 -30.36
N HIS A 72 -3.48 -5.98 -30.33
CA HIS A 72 -4.50 -5.20 -31.03
C HIS A 72 -5.13 -4.11 -30.16
N TYR A 73 -4.78 -4.02 -28.87
CA TYR A 73 -5.29 -2.99 -27.98
C TYR A 73 -4.34 -1.79 -27.97
N GLU A 74 -4.75 -0.68 -28.56
CA GLU A 74 -4.04 0.60 -28.51
C GLU A 74 -4.82 1.59 -27.63
N VAL A 75 -4.77 1.36 -26.33
CA VAL A 75 -5.36 2.31 -25.36
C VAL A 75 -4.43 3.49 -25.20
N VAL A 76 -4.87 4.66 -25.62
CA VAL A 76 -4.10 5.90 -25.44
C VAL A 76 -3.85 6.14 -23.96
N GLY A 77 -2.56 6.20 -23.58
CA GLY A 77 -2.13 6.42 -22.19
C GLY A 77 -2.03 5.14 -21.35
N CYS A 78 -2.33 3.96 -21.91
CA CYS A 78 -2.09 2.71 -21.18
C CYS A 78 -0.58 2.44 -21.07
N ARG A 79 -0.10 2.30 -19.84
CA ARG A 79 1.31 2.01 -19.53
C ARG A 79 1.57 0.52 -19.35
N ALA A 80 0.55 -0.23 -18.91
CA ALA A 80 0.67 -1.67 -18.69
C ALA A 80 -0.62 -2.37 -19.15
N VAL A 81 -0.50 -3.23 -20.15
CA VAL A 81 -1.61 -4.02 -20.68
C VAL A 81 -1.59 -5.40 -20.03
N THR A 82 -2.71 -5.84 -19.49
CA THR A 82 -2.88 -7.22 -19.04
C THR A 82 -3.21 -8.14 -20.22
N ARG A 83 -3.05 -9.46 -20.02
CA ARG A 83 -3.31 -10.45 -21.07
C ARG A 83 -4.28 -11.52 -20.53
N PRO A 84 -5.57 -11.14 -20.33
CA PRO A 84 -6.54 -12.09 -19.83
C PRO A 84 -6.76 -13.21 -20.85
N TRP A 85 -6.88 -14.45 -20.36
CA TRP A 85 -7.19 -15.59 -21.21
C TRP A 85 -8.58 -15.50 -21.84
N PHE A 86 -9.50 -14.88 -21.10
CA PHE A 86 -10.86 -14.63 -21.54
C PHE A 86 -11.06 -13.12 -21.64
N SER A 87 -11.57 -12.65 -22.77
CA SER A 87 -11.83 -11.23 -23.01
C SER A 87 -13.34 -10.99 -23.00
N ASN A 88 -13.74 -9.92 -22.35
CA ASN A 88 -15.11 -9.38 -22.38
C ASN A 88 -15.32 -8.37 -23.53
N GLY A 89 -14.36 -8.26 -24.45
CA GLY A 89 -14.37 -7.27 -25.55
C GLY A 89 -13.91 -5.87 -25.15
N LYS A 90 -13.53 -5.65 -23.88
CA LYS A 90 -13.00 -4.38 -23.39
C LYS A 90 -11.46 -4.39 -23.39
N GLU A 91 -10.89 -3.20 -23.31
CA GLU A 91 -9.45 -2.97 -23.37
C GLU A 91 -8.79 -3.25 -22.00
N PRO A 92 -7.94 -4.29 -21.89
CA PRO A 92 -7.40 -4.74 -20.62
C PRO A 92 -6.16 -3.92 -20.20
N CYS A 93 -6.35 -2.68 -19.77
CA CYS A 93 -5.31 -1.83 -19.23
C CYS A 93 -5.24 -1.93 -17.72
N SER A 94 -4.08 -2.25 -17.14
CA SER A 94 -3.89 -2.30 -15.69
C SER A 94 -3.33 -1.00 -15.11
N SER A 95 -2.64 -0.20 -15.91
CA SER A 95 -2.13 1.11 -15.50
C SER A 95 -2.40 2.13 -16.59
N LEU A 96 -3.30 3.06 -16.33
CA LEU A 96 -3.72 4.11 -17.25
C LEU A 96 -3.20 5.47 -16.77
N VAL A 97 -2.63 6.24 -17.70
CA VAL A 97 -2.41 7.67 -17.55
C VAL A 97 -3.40 8.41 -18.47
N TYR A 98 -4.39 9.03 -17.86
CA TYR A 98 -5.30 9.94 -18.56
C TYR A 98 -4.67 11.33 -18.57
N ASP A 99 -4.05 11.69 -19.67
CA ASP A 99 -3.40 12.99 -19.85
C ASP A 99 -4.32 13.92 -20.65
N CYS A 100 -4.89 14.92 -19.97
CA CYS A 100 -5.82 15.86 -20.58
C CYS A 100 -5.16 16.66 -21.71
N HIS A 101 -3.92 17.10 -21.53
CA HIS A 101 -3.20 17.85 -22.56
C HIS A 101 -2.98 17.00 -23.81
N ALA A 102 -2.54 15.76 -23.66
CA ALA A 102 -2.33 14.84 -24.77
C ALA A 102 -3.63 14.46 -25.49
N ARG A 103 -4.77 14.55 -24.81
CA ARG A 103 -6.10 14.27 -25.36
C ARG A 103 -6.85 15.50 -25.87
N ASN A 104 -6.26 16.71 -25.72
CA ASN A 104 -6.91 17.99 -26.00
C ASN A 104 -8.26 18.14 -25.27
N THR A 105 -8.31 17.73 -24.01
CA THR A 105 -9.48 17.88 -23.12
C THR A 105 -9.10 18.68 -21.88
N THR A 106 -10.06 19.25 -21.18
CA THR A 106 -9.84 19.94 -19.90
C THR A 106 -10.03 19.00 -18.71
N SER A 107 -10.82 17.94 -18.88
CA SER A 107 -11.18 16.93 -17.89
C SER A 107 -11.55 15.61 -18.55
N PRO A 108 -11.44 14.46 -17.87
CA PRO A 108 -12.17 13.26 -18.27
C PRO A 108 -13.69 13.47 -18.11
N ASP A 109 -14.48 12.83 -18.95
CA ASP A 109 -15.93 12.76 -18.86
C ASP A 109 -16.41 11.37 -18.36
N ASP A 110 -17.69 11.23 -18.09
CA ASP A 110 -18.30 9.98 -17.60
C ASP A 110 -18.16 8.79 -18.58
N SER A 111 -17.81 9.03 -19.85
CA SER A 111 -17.58 7.99 -20.86
C SER A 111 -16.10 7.62 -21.05
N SER A 112 -15.20 8.37 -20.40
CA SER A 112 -13.74 8.25 -20.62
C SER A 112 -13.18 6.88 -20.31
N PHE A 113 -13.85 6.10 -19.45
CA PHE A 113 -13.42 4.76 -19.03
C PHE A 113 -14.27 3.62 -19.61
N ASP A 114 -15.26 3.91 -20.47
CA ASP A 114 -16.22 2.92 -21.00
C ASP A 114 -15.58 1.78 -21.80
N LYS A 115 -14.50 2.08 -22.52
CA LYS A 115 -13.77 1.08 -23.30
C LYS A 115 -12.89 0.18 -22.44
N LEU A 116 -12.57 0.58 -21.24
CA LEU A 116 -11.64 -0.14 -20.36
C LEU A 116 -12.31 -1.35 -19.72
N ASP A 117 -11.52 -2.38 -19.54
CA ASP A 117 -11.86 -3.45 -18.60
C ASP A 117 -11.60 -2.95 -17.19
N VAL A 118 -12.65 -2.51 -16.51
CA VAL A 118 -12.58 -1.96 -15.14
C VAL A 118 -12.01 -2.96 -14.14
N VAL A 119 -12.16 -4.27 -14.41
CA VAL A 119 -11.60 -5.33 -13.57
C VAL A 119 -10.08 -5.41 -13.70
N ALA A 120 -9.55 -5.03 -14.86
CA ALA A 120 -8.10 -5.04 -15.11
C ALA A 120 -7.39 -3.80 -14.56
N LEU A 121 -8.11 -2.67 -14.39
CA LEU A 121 -7.50 -1.38 -14.04
C LEU A 121 -7.14 -1.34 -12.54
N ALA A 122 -5.84 -1.34 -12.25
CA ALA A 122 -5.31 -1.26 -10.90
C ALA A 122 -4.73 0.12 -10.56
N THR A 123 -4.25 0.86 -11.55
CA THR A 123 -3.67 2.20 -11.34
C THR A 123 -4.27 3.19 -12.34
N LEU A 124 -4.79 4.29 -11.84
CA LEU A 124 -5.25 5.43 -12.61
C LEU A 124 -4.44 6.67 -12.23
N ALA A 125 -3.78 7.27 -13.21
CA ALA A 125 -3.21 8.60 -13.08
C ALA A 125 -4.00 9.56 -13.98
N ILE A 126 -4.45 10.69 -13.44
CA ILE A 126 -5.07 11.79 -14.19
C ILE A 126 -4.10 12.96 -14.12
N ALA A 127 -3.71 13.48 -15.28
CA ALA A 127 -2.65 14.47 -15.33
C ALA A 127 -2.94 15.60 -16.34
N HIS A 128 -2.35 16.76 -16.05
CA HIS A 128 -2.37 17.93 -16.95
C HIS A 128 -3.79 18.39 -17.31
N CYS A 129 -4.73 18.27 -16.37
CA CYS A 129 -6.11 18.70 -16.53
C CYS A 129 -6.29 20.11 -15.95
N PRO A 130 -6.47 21.16 -16.80
CA PRO A 130 -6.59 22.53 -16.31
C PRO A 130 -7.89 22.79 -15.54
N GLU A 131 -8.94 21.99 -15.77
CA GLU A 131 -10.24 22.11 -15.13
C GLU A 131 -10.78 20.71 -14.79
N LEU A 132 -10.09 20.00 -13.87
CA LEU A 132 -10.45 18.63 -13.52
C LEU A 132 -11.79 18.61 -12.77
N ASP A 133 -12.81 18.06 -13.39
CA ASP A 133 -14.05 17.58 -12.80
C ASP A 133 -13.96 16.04 -12.74
N MET A 134 -13.95 15.47 -11.52
CA MET A 134 -13.83 14.01 -11.36
C MET A 134 -15.10 13.33 -11.89
N PRO A 135 -14.98 12.45 -12.90
CA PRO A 135 -16.14 11.83 -13.53
C PRO A 135 -16.83 10.84 -12.58
N ARG A 136 -18.15 10.73 -12.66
CA ARG A 136 -18.94 9.78 -11.85
C ARG A 136 -18.59 8.33 -12.17
N ASP A 137 -18.18 8.06 -13.39
CA ASP A 137 -17.71 6.74 -13.84
C ASP A 137 -16.49 6.23 -13.06
N PHE A 138 -15.81 7.10 -12.31
CA PHE A 138 -14.77 6.72 -11.35
C PHE A 138 -15.29 5.67 -10.35
N GLN A 139 -16.57 5.75 -9.94
CA GLN A 139 -17.20 4.78 -9.05
C GLN A 139 -17.25 3.33 -9.60
N ARG A 140 -17.08 3.14 -10.89
CA ARG A 140 -17.08 1.82 -11.54
C ARG A 140 -15.72 1.11 -11.46
N LEU A 141 -14.68 1.81 -11.02
CA LEU A 141 -13.30 1.29 -11.01
C LEU A 141 -13.01 0.46 -9.75
N GLU A 142 -13.78 -0.62 -9.54
CA GLU A 142 -13.81 -1.41 -8.30
C GLU A 142 -12.47 -2.07 -7.91
N ASN A 143 -11.59 -2.33 -8.89
CA ASN A 143 -10.28 -2.94 -8.64
C ASN A 143 -9.14 -1.93 -8.57
N LEU A 144 -9.46 -0.63 -8.55
CA LEU A 144 -8.45 0.40 -8.46
C LEU A 144 -7.71 0.31 -7.12
N MET A 145 -6.41 0.24 -7.20
CA MET A 145 -5.50 0.20 -6.05
C MET A 145 -4.79 1.53 -5.82
N MET A 146 -4.54 2.29 -6.87
CA MET A 146 -3.84 3.56 -6.78
C MET A 146 -4.50 4.61 -7.66
N LEU A 147 -4.77 5.78 -7.07
CA LEU A 147 -5.22 6.98 -7.75
C LEU A 147 -4.13 8.04 -7.63
N HIS A 148 -3.68 8.57 -8.75
CA HIS A 148 -2.74 9.68 -8.81
C HIS A 148 -3.37 10.85 -9.58
N LEU A 149 -3.46 12.01 -8.96
CA LEU A 149 -3.80 13.27 -9.61
C LEU A 149 -2.54 14.13 -9.66
N TYR A 150 -2.17 14.56 -10.86
CA TYR A 150 -0.90 15.25 -11.02
C TYR A 150 -0.99 16.44 -11.96
N ASN A 151 -0.37 17.56 -11.57
CA ASN A 151 -0.26 18.78 -12.35
C ASN A 151 -1.59 19.20 -12.99
N SER A 152 -2.61 19.33 -12.14
CA SER A 152 -3.99 19.60 -12.55
C SER A 152 -4.62 20.67 -11.65
N THR A 153 -5.73 21.24 -12.10
CA THR A 153 -6.55 22.11 -11.25
C THR A 153 -7.87 21.39 -10.99
N ILE A 154 -8.11 20.99 -9.75
CA ILE A 154 -9.37 20.36 -9.35
C ILE A 154 -10.40 21.48 -9.19
N VAL A 155 -11.39 21.52 -10.07
CA VAL A 155 -12.52 22.43 -9.99
C VAL A 155 -13.72 21.77 -9.31
N LYS A 156 -13.80 20.41 -9.42
CA LYS A 156 -14.87 19.66 -8.79
C LYS A 156 -14.44 18.23 -8.50
N TRP A 157 -14.61 17.82 -7.27
CA TRP A 157 -14.50 16.42 -6.84
C TRP A 157 -15.49 16.23 -5.68
N ASP A 158 -16.73 15.96 -6.04
CA ASP A 158 -17.85 15.84 -5.13
C ASP A 158 -18.06 14.40 -4.60
N ALA A 159 -19.12 14.22 -3.79
CA ALA A 159 -19.47 12.94 -3.19
C ALA A 159 -19.86 11.88 -4.24
N GLU A 160 -20.39 12.28 -5.41
CA GLU A 160 -20.81 11.34 -6.46
C GLU A 160 -19.64 10.68 -7.19
N SER A 161 -18.47 11.31 -7.14
CA SER A 161 -17.19 10.80 -7.69
C SER A 161 -16.16 10.51 -6.59
N SER A 162 -16.61 10.27 -5.36
CA SER A 162 -15.74 10.08 -4.20
C SER A 162 -14.91 8.80 -4.26
N VAL A 163 -13.80 8.77 -3.52
CA VAL A 163 -13.20 7.52 -3.08
C VAL A 163 -14.14 6.91 -2.03
N SER A 164 -14.67 5.73 -2.30
CA SER A 164 -15.77 5.13 -1.54
C SER A 164 -15.38 3.77 -0.96
N ASP A 165 -15.80 3.50 0.26
CA ASP A 165 -15.64 2.22 0.96
C ASP A 165 -16.39 1.06 0.28
N THR A 166 -17.42 1.37 -0.50
CA THR A 166 -18.23 0.39 -1.23
C THR A 166 -17.70 0.11 -2.63
N ALA A 167 -17.26 1.15 -3.35
CA ALA A 167 -16.78 1.01 -4.72
C ALA A 167 -15.29 0.63 -4.80
N HIS A 168 -14.45 1.23 -3.97
CA HIS A 168 -12.99 1.09 -4.10
C HIS A 168 -12.37 0.22 -3.01
N THR A 169 -12.94 -0.97 -2.77
CA THR A 169 -12.55 -1.87 -1.68
C THR A 169 -11.10 -2.36 -1.73
N ARG A 170 -10.38 -2.12 -2.81
CA ARG A 170 -8.97 -2.47 -3.02
C ARG A 170 -8.03 -1.27 -3.06
N MET A 171 -8.55 -0.05 -2.88
CA MET A 171 -7.73 1.17 -2.89
C MET A 171 -6.70 1.13 -1.78
N LEU A 172 -5.44 1.33 -2.13
CA LEU A 172 -4.31 1.36 -1.21
C LEU A 172 -3.73 2.75 -1.04
N SER A 173 -3.76 3.57 -2.09
CA SER A 173 -3.12 4.87 -2.08
C SER A 173 -3.84 5.89 -2.95
N VAL A 174 -3.95 7.11 -2.41
CA VAL A 174 -4.35 8.31 -3.15
C VAL A 174 -3.21 9.31 -3.07
N LEU A 175 -2.72 9.76 -4.22
CA LEU A 175 -1.66 10.76 -4.34
C LEU A 175 -2.16 11.95 -5.16
N VAL A 176 -2.09 13.15 -4.58
CA VAL A 176 -2.44 14.41 -5.22
C VAL A 176 -1.19 15.27 -5.25
N GLY A 177 -0.59 15.45 -6.43
CA GLY A 177 0.68 16.15 -6.58
C GLY A 177 0.64 17.29 -7.58
N LYS A 178 1.31 18.42 -7.29
CA LYS A 178 1.35 19.63 -8.14
C LYS A 178 -0.05 20.09 -8.57
N THR A 179 -0.99 20.03 -7.64
CA THR A 179 -2.40 20.22 -7.96
C THR A 179 -2.95 21.43 -7.23
N GLN A 180 -3.71 22.24 -7.95
CA GLN A 180 -4.42 23.38 -7.38
C GLN A 180 -5.88 23.05 -7.12
N MET A 181 -6.45 23.63 -6.07
CA MET A 181 -7.85 23.47 -5.70
C MET A 181 -8.30 24.67 -4.86
N THR A 182 -9.59 25.00 -4.92
CA THR A 182 -10.16 26.10 -4.15
C THR A 182 -10.46 25.72 -2.70
N GLU A 183 -10.77 24.44 -2.49
CA GLU A 183 -11.10 23.86 -1.18
C GLU A 183 -10.70 22.40 -1.14
N PHE A 184 -10.73 21.82 0.06
CA PHE A 184 -10.44 20.40 0.24
C PHE A 184 -11.47 19.53 -0.50
N PRO A 185 -11.06 18.51 -1.30
CA PRO A 185 -11.97 17.75 -2.14
C PRO A 185 -13.03 16.99 -1.32
N GLU A 186 -14.31 17.22 -1.59
CA GLU A 186 -15.42 16.51 -0.94
C GLU A 186 -15.38 15.01 -1.21
N GLY A 187 -14.83 14.60 -2.36
CA GLY A 187 -14.65 13.20 -2.75
C GLY A 187 -13.72 12.41 -1.83
N LEU A 188 -12.96 13.05 -0.94
CA LEU A 188 -12.15 12.43 0.10
C LEU A 188 -12.74 12.62 1.52
N LEU A 189 -13.90 13.26 1.64
CA LEU A 189 -14.61 13.44 2.91
C LEU A 189 -15.70 12.40 3.16
N GLN A 190 -15.91 11.49 2.22
CA GLN A 190 -16.81 10.35 2.36
C GLN A 190 -16.13 9.19 3.11
N PRO A 191 -16.88 8.16 3.57
CA PRO A 191 -16.28 6.99 4.16
C PRO A 191 -15.26 6.34 3.22
N LEU A 192 -14.00 6.29 3.65
CA LEU A 192 -12.89 5.76 2.86
C LEU A 192 -12.77 4.23 2.98
N PRO A 193 -12.27 3.53 1.94
CA PRO A 193 -12.07 2.09 1.97
C PRO A 193 -11.12 1.69 3.10
N ALA A 194 -11.48 0.65 3.86
CA ALA A 194 -10.64 0.14 4.94
C ALA A 194 -9.26 -0.38 4.46
N SER A 195 -9.12 -0.65 3.16
CA SER A 195 -7.85 -1.02 2.52
C SER A 195 -6.91 0.17 2.27
N LEU A 196 -7.40 1.42 2.35
CA LEU A 196 -6.61 2.62 2.07
C LEU A 196 -5.55 2.81 3.14
N LEU A 197 -4.30 2.76 2.73
CA LEU A 197 -3.12 2.85 3.62
C LEU A 197 -2.47 4.23 3.58
N SER A 198 -2.66 4.97 2.51
CA SER A 198 -1.92 6.23 2.31
C SER A 198 -2.75 7.26 1.56
N VAL A 199 -2.80 8.48 2.11
CA VAL A 199 -3.30 9.68 1.43
C VAL A 199 -2.21 10.73 1.50
N GLN A 200 -1.78 11.22 0.33
CA GLN A 200 -0.69 12.17 0.22
C GLN A 200 -1.07 13.33 -0.70
N PHE A 201 -0.84 14.54 -0.21
CA PHE A 201 -0.91 15.78 -0.95
C PHE A 201 0.51 16.37 -1.00
N SER A 202 1.00 16.68 -2.17
CA SER A 202 2.31 17.28 -2.34
C SER A 202 2.27 18.42 -3.37
N GLU A 203 2.91 19.51 -3.06
CA GLU A 203 2.95 20.71 -3.92
C GLU A 203 1.53 21.21 -4.27
N THR A 204 0.68 21.38 -3.24
CA THR A 204 -0.68 21.89 -3.40
C THR A 204 -0.83 23.28 -2.78
N ASN A 205 -1.84 24.01 -3.24
CA ASN A 205 -2.16 25.34 -2.74
C ASN A 205 -3.14 25.37 -1.54
N LEU A 206 -3.34 24.22 -0.88
CA LEU A 206 -4.17 24.17 0.33
C LEU A 206 -3.53 24.97 1.45
N THR A 207 -4.29 25.91 2.02
CA THR A 207 -3.86 26.72 3.16
C THR A 207 -4.38 26.21 4.49
N LYS A 208 -5.47 25.41 4.45
CA LYS A 208 -6.17 24.86 5.62
C LYS A 208 -6.70 23.47 5.33
N LEU A 209 -6.86 22.67 6.37
CA LEU A 209 -7.50 21.35 6.34
C LEU A 209 -8.86 21.42 7.07
N PRO A 210 -9.83 20.57 6.72
CA PRO A 210 -11.07 20.45 7.48
C PRO A 210 -10.81 20.02 8.93
N ASP A 211 -11.47 20.66 9.89
CA ASP A 211 -11.29 20.38 11.32
C ASP A 211 -11.74 18.96 11.71
N ASP A 212 -12.68 18.40 10.98
CA ASP A 212 -13.26 17.08 11.24
C ASP A 212 -12.62 15.94 10.42
N LEU A 213 -11.55 16.22 9.66
CA LEU A 213 -10.87 15.26 8.79
C LEU A 213 -10.45 13.99 9.55
N TYR A 214 -9.92 14.14 10.76
CA TYR A 214 -9.50 13.04 11.62
C TYR A 214 -10.62 12.07 11.99
N MET A 215 -11.89 12.53 12.03
CA MET A 215 -13.06 11.69 12.33
C MET A 215 -13.56 10.93 11.09
N ARG A 216 -13.26 11.46 9.90
CA ARG A 216 -13.69 10.88 8.63
C ARG A 216 -12.73 9.80 8.14
N TRP A 217 -11.46 9.93 8.48
CA TRP A 217 -10.41 9.05 8.03
C TRP A 217 -10.10 7.99 9.09
N HIS A 218 -10.08 6.72 8.68
CA HIS A 218 -9.72 5.61 9.55
C HIS A 218 -8.19 5.52 9.76
N ALA A 219 -7.74 4.49 10.48
CA ALA A 219 -6.32 4.21 10.68
C ALA A 219 -5.60 3.95 9.36
N MET A 220 -4.53 4.68 9.09
CA MET A 220 -3.71 4.58 7.89
C MET A 220 -2.23 4.42 8.24
N ALA A 221 -1.43 3.96 7.27
CA ALA A 221 0.02 3.94 7.43
C ALA A 221 0.60 5.35 7.31
N MET A 222 0.08 6.16 6.38
CA MET A 222 0.61 7.50 6.10
C MET A 222 -0.49 8.49 5.76
N ILE A 223 -0.42 9.66 6.38
CA ILE A 223 -1.13 10.88 5.98
C ILE A 223 -0.06 11.96 5.79
N ALA A 224 0.02 12.52 4.59
CA ALA A 224 1.01 13.52 4.27
C ALA A 224 0.39 14.71 3.52
N PHE A 225 0.73 15.91 3.98
CA PHE A 225 0.44 17.17 3.31
C PHE A 225 1.76 17.92 3.22
N GLU A 226 2.46 17.79 2.08
CA GLU A 226 3.85 18.20 1.96
C GLU A 226 4.08 19.24 0.85
N ASN A 227 5.10 20.07 1.06
CA ASN A 227 5.55 21.04 0.07
C ASN A 227 4.43 21.96 -0.45
N GLY A 228 3.56 22.40 0.45
CA GLY A 228 2.38 23.19 0.13
C GLY A 228 2.31 24.55 0.83
N ASP A 229 1.10 25.03 0.94
CA ASP A 229 0.82 26.37 1.48
C ASP A 229 0.10 26.34 2.86
N LEU A 230 0.10 25.18 3.56
CA LEU A 230 -0.54 25.08 4.86
C LEU A 230 0.11 26.04 5.87
N THR A 231 -0.72 26.82 6.55
CA THR A 231 -0.29 27.77 7.59
C THR A 231 -0.60 27.27 8.99
N GLU A 232 -1.53 26.33 9.13
CA GLU A 232 -1.96 25.76 10.40
C GLU A 232 -2.31 24.29 10.24
N ILE A 233 -2.23 23.54 11.34
CA ILE A 233 -2.68 22.15 11.44
C ILE A 233 -3.82 22.11 12.44
N PRO A 234 -5.02 21.61 12.05
CA PRO A 234 -6.08 21.37 13.02
C PRO A 234 -5.56 20.44 14.13
N TYR A 235 -5.77 20.81 15.41
CA TYR A 235 -5.22 20.01 16.53
C TYR A 235 -5.75 18.57 16.52
N GLN A 236 -6.92 18.35 15.98
CA GLN A 236 -7.57 17.05 15.85
C GLN A 236 -6.81 16.10 14.91
N MET A 237 -6.01 16.63 13.97
CA MET A 237 -5.18 15.78 13.09
C MET A 237 -4.18 14.92 13.87
N PHE A 238 -3.75 15.38 15.04
CA PHE A 238 -2.88 14.60 15.93
C PHE A 238 -3.61 13.43 16.59
N PHE A 239 -4.94 13.35 16.50
CA PHE A 239 -5.73 12.20 16.98
C PHE A 239 -5.89 11.11 15.91
N SER A 240 -5.43 11.35 14.70
CA SER A 240 -5.51 10.36 13.63
C SER A 240 -4.64 9.15 13.98
N PRO A 241 -5.17 7.94 13.97
CA PRO A 241 -4.40 6.73 14.23
C PRO A 241 -3.54 6.38 13.00
N VAL A 242 -2.39 7.02 12.88
CA VAL A 242 -1.51 6.95 11.72
C VAL A 242 -0.08 6.63 12.15
N TYR A 243 0.66 5.90 11.31
CA TYR A 243 2.07 5.63 11.59
C TYR A 243 2.94 6.86 11.27
N THR A 244 2.81 7.41 10.05
CA THR A 244 3.52 8.63 9.63
C THR A 244 2.52 9.75 9.39
N LEU A 245 2.67 10.85 10.12
CA LEU A 245 1.94 12.10 9.94
C LEU A 245 2.94 13.17 9.48
N SER A 246 2.81 13.60 8.21
CA SER A 246 3.77 14.54 7.63
C SER A 246 3.09 15.84 7.19
N PHE A 247 3.72 16.95 7.59
CA PHE A 247 3.40 18.30 7.16
C PHE A 247 4.66 19.04 6.67
N ALA A 248 5.62 18.31 6.15
CA ALA A 248 6.90 18.87 5.70
C ALA A 248 6.73 19.91 4.59
N GLY A 249 7.60 20.93 4.57
CA GLY A 249 7.68 21.88 3.46
C GLY A 249 6.47 22.81 3.34
N ASN A 250 5.86 23.20 4.44
CA ASN A 250 4.73 24.12 4.48
C ASN A 250 5.10 25.48 5.09
N LYS A 251 4.08 26.28 5.40
CA LYS A 251 4.23 27.62 6.00
C LYS A 251 3.77 27.66 7.47
N ILE A 252 3.95 26.57 8.20
CA ILE A 252 3.50 26.41 9.58
C ILE A 252 4.48 27.09 10.52
N GLU A 253 4.02 28.14 11.22
CA GLU A 253 4.85 28.87 12.19
C GLU A 253 4.71 28.34 13.63
N THR A 254 3.53 27.79 13.96
CA THR A 254 3.21 27.27 15.29
C THR A 254 2.39 26.01 15.19
N LEU A 255 2.52 25.10 16.16
CA LEU A 255 1.63 23.98 16.33
C LEU A 255 0.47 24.35 17.25
N PRO A 256 -0.71 23.76 17.06
CA PRO A 256 -1.81 23.94 17.99
C PRO A 256 -1.43 23.41 19.38
N THR A 257 -2.00 24.01 20.41
CA THR A 257 -1.84 23.50 21.78
C THR A 257 -2.47 22.13 21.85
N LEU A 258 -1.67 21.08 22.05
CA LEU A 258 -2.10 19.68 22.12
C LEU A 258 -2.83 19.36 23.43
N ALA A 259 -3.63 20.30 23.89
CA ALA A 259 -4.24 20.35 25.20
C ALA A 259 -5.18 19.18 25.53
N MET A 260 -5.51 18.33 24.56
CA MET A 260 -6.52 17.30 24.71
C MET A 260 -6.20 15.99 24.00
N MET A 261 -4.93 15.63 23.88
CA MET A 261 -4.62 14.28 23.36
C MET A 261 -5.16 13.20 24.27
N PRO A 262 -5.85 12.18 23.74
CA PRO A 262 -6.31 11.06 24.56
C PRO A 262 -5.15 10.38 25.30
N PRO A 263 -5.35 9.94 26.55
CA PRO A 263 -4.33 9.19 27.27
C PRO A 263 -3.88 7.95 26.51
N GLY A 264 -2.56 7.69 26.49
CA GLY A 264 -1.99 6.51 25.81
C GLY A 264 -1.89 6.61 24.29
N MET A 265 -2.12 7.78 23.72
CA MET A 265 -1.94 8.00 22.29
C MET A 265 -0.45 8.00 21.92
N ILE A 266 -0.12 7.31 20.84
CA ILE A 266 1.22 7.24 20.29
C ILE A 266 1.18 7.79 18.86
N ILE A 267 2.06 8.74 18.56
CA ILE A 267 2.37 9.16 17.20
C ILE A 267 3.74 8.58 16.86
N PRO A 268 3.84 7.54 16.02
CA PRO A 268 5.12 6.92 15.72
C PRO A 268 6.07 7.86 15.00
N GLU A 269 5.58 8.62 14.01
CA GLU A 269 6.41 9.55 13.23
C GLU A 269 5.63 10.83 12.91
N LEU A 270 6.20 11.97 13.33
CA LEU A 270 5.71 13.30 13.03
C LEU A 270 6.78 14.06 12.24
N ASN A 271 6.46 14.40 11.00
CA ASN A 271 7.38 15.17 10.14
C ASN A 271 6.90 16.60 9.97
N LEU A 272 7.72 17.55 10.42
CA LEU A 272 7.50 18.99 10.40
C LEU A 272 8.64 19.75 9.71
N GLU A 273 9.56 19.04 9.06
CA GLU A 273 10.73 19.64 8.43
C GLU A 273 10.38 20.72 7.41
N ASN A 274 11.32 21.63 7.15
CA ASN A 274 11.16 22.68 6.14
C ASN A 274 9.92 23.58 6.39
N ASN A 275 9.61 23.87 7.64
CA ASN A 275 8.57 24.83 8.04
C ASN A 275 9.19 26.00 8.80
N PRO A 276 8.62 27.23 8.76
CA PRO A 276 9.06 28.33 9.59
C PRO A 276 8.65 28.18 11.08
N LEU A 277 8.58 26.95 11.58
CA LEU A 277 8.13 26.59 12.91
C LEU A 277 9.08 27.17 13.97
N ARG A 278 8.57 28.01 14.87
CA ARG A 278 9.35 28.73 15.85
C ARG A 278 9.45 28.04 17.20
N GLU A 279 8.40 27.33 17.58
CA GLU A 279 8.32 26.62 18.86
C GLU A 279 7.44 25.38 18.78
N LEU A 280 7.73 24.39 19.61
CA LEU A 280 6.85 23.28 19.92
C LEU A 280 5.97 23.68 21.11
N PRO A 281 4.73 23.13 21.24
CA PRO A 281 3.86 23.41 22.37
C PRO A 281 4.56 23.22 23.70
N ALA A 282 4.41 24.16 24.63
CA ALA A 282 5.08 24.13 25.94
C ALA A 282 4.67 22.94 26.81
N ALA A 283 3.46 22.41 26.61
CA ALA A 283 2.95 21.22 27.28
C ALA A 283 2.20 20.33 26.31
N LEU A 284 2.48 19.03 26.37
CA LEU A 284 1.58 17.98 25.89
C LEU A 284 0.64 17.67 27.05
N MET A 285 -0.66 17.85 26.85
CA MET A 285 -1.63 17.94 27.95
C MET A 285 -2.29 16.63 28.38
N ALA A 286 -1.84 15.48 28.00
CA ALA A 286 -2.29 14.26 28.64
C ALA A 286 -1.14 13.64 29.43
N PRO A 287 -1.39 12.91 30.53
CA PRO A 287 -0.35 12.11 31.09
C PRO A 287 0.02 11.08 30.03
N ASP A 288 1.15 11.27 29.37
CA ASP A 288 1.79 10.32 28.46
C ASP A 288 1.35 10.19 27.00
N PRO A 289 1.06 11.24 26.21
CA PRO A 289 1.17 11.09 24.77
C PRO A 289 2.63 10.89 24.42
N PHE A 290 2.91 9.89 23.60
CA PHE A 290 4.26 9.57 23.21
C PHE A 290 4.43 9.80 21.70
N VAL A 291 5.35 10.70 21.33
CA VAL A 291 5.76 10.88 19.94
C VAL A 291 7.10 10.18 19.76
N MET A 292 7.12 9.05 19.05
CA MET A 292 8.36 8.26 18.95
C MET A 292 9.46 9.02 18.22
N SER A 293 9.10 9.70 17.14
CA SER A 293 10.05 10.38 16.27
C SER A 293 9.46 11.71 15.80
N ILE A 294 10.23 12.78 15.93
CA ILE A 294 9.90 14.12 15.41
C ILE A 294 11.01 14.54 14.45
N ASN A 295 10.65 14.83 13.21
CA ASN A 295 11.52 15.50 12.27
C ASN A 295 11.16 16.98 12.22
N ALA A 296 12.04 17.85 12.72
CA ALA A 296 11.91 19.30 12.72
C ALA A 296 13.14 19.98 12.12
N GLN A 297 13.79 19.32 11.16
CA GLN A 297 14.95 19.85 10.44
C GLN A 297 14.57 21.09 9.63
N ASN A 298 15.52 21.99 9.46
CA ASN A 298 15.33 23.22 8.68
C ASN A 298 14.07 23.99 9.12
N THR A 299 13.93 24.19 10.43
CA THR A 299 12.87 24.99 11.05
C THR A 299 13.48 26.17 11.82
N SER A 300 12.64 27.08 12.28
CA SER A 300 13.05 28.22 13.11
C SER A 300 13.07 27.92 14.62
N LEU A 301 13.09 26.65 15.03
CA LEU A 301 13.08 26.25 16.42
C LEU A 301 14.32 26.74 17.15
N SER A 302 14.11 27.49 18.25
CA SER A 302 15.19 28.04 19.09
C SER A 302 15.30 27.34 20.44
N ALA A 303 14.27 26.60 20.86
CA ALA A 303 14.24 25.85 22.12
C ALA A 303 13.41 24.57 22.02
N MET A 304 13.71 23.58 22.87
CA MET A 304 12.94 22.37 23.01
C MET A 304 12.18 22.38 24.34
N PRO A 305 10.88 22.05 24.34
CA PRO A 305 10.11 21.97 25.58
C PRO A 305 10.53 20.76 26.41
N ALA A 306 10.30 20.84 27.72
CA ALA A 306 10.77 19.82 28.67
C ALA A 306 10.24 18.41 28.40
N TRP A 307 9.03 18.28 27.86
CA TRP A 307 8.41 17.00 27.55
C TRP A 307 9.13 16.19 26.46
N ILE A 308 9.93 16.81 25.62
CA ILE A 308 10.74 16.12 24.61
C ILE A 308 11.59 15.01 25.26
N LYS A 309 12.19 15.28 26.42
CA LYS A 309 13.04 14.32 27.13
C LYS A 309 12.30 13.08 27.62
N THR A 310 11.02 13.21 27.94
CA THR A 310 10.22 12.12 28.55
C THR A 310 9.31 11.43 27.55
N ASN A 311 8.83 12.15 26.55
CA ASN A 311 7.75 11.73 25.68
C ASN A 311 8.18 11.52 24.21
N THR A 312 9.47 11.59 23.91
CA THR A 312 10.00 11.39 22.57
C THR A 312 11.25 10.53 22.60
N LYS A 313 11.44 9.63 21.64
CA LYS A 313 12.67 8.84 21.52
C LYS A 313 13.71 9.49 20.65
N VAL A 314 13.30 10.08 19.54
CA VAL A 314 14.20 10.67 18.54
C VAL A 314 13.68 12.02 18.07
N VAL A 315 14.56 13.01 18.01
CA VAL A 315 14.28 14.31 17.39
C VAL A 315 15.39 14.63 16.41
N TRP A 316 15.04 14.88 15.16
CA TRP A 316 15.94 15.46 14.19
C TRP A 316 15.66 16.95 14.12
N ALA A 317 16.68 17.76 14.43
CA ALA A 317 16.57 19.22 14.48
C ALA A 317 17.77 19.92 13.79
N TYR A 318 18.34 19.26 12.78
CA TYR A 318 19.41 19.87 11.98
C TYR A 318 18.95 21.19 11.33
N ASP A 319 19.89 22.08 11.11
CA ASP A 319 19.62 23.38 10.48
C ASP A 319 18.54 24.19 11.22
N THR A 320 18.55 24.15 12.55
CA THR A 320 17.70 24.96 13.43
C THR A 320 18.56 25.88 14.29
N PRO A 321 18.02 27.04 14.75
CA PRO A 321 18.69 27.88 15.74
C PRO A 321 19.01 27.13 17.05
N PHE A 322 18.19 26.16 17.45
CA PHE A 322 18.44 25.32 18.61
C PHE A 322 19.75 24.55 18.49
N CYS A 323 20.03 23.91 17.35
CA CYS A 323 21.28 23.18 17.11
C CYS A 323 22.49 24.06 16.91
N ALA A 324 22.30 25.32 16.54
CA ALA A 324 23.38 26.31 16.42
C ALA A 324 23.87 26.80 17.79
N THR A 325 23.12 26.64 18.87
CA THR A 325 23.53 26.99 20.23
C THR A 325 24.42 25.90 20.84
N PRO A 326 25.57 26.24 21.46
CA PRO A 326 26.39 25.24 22.15
C PRO A 326 25.56 24.47 23.19
N VAL A 327 25.57 23.14 23.10
CA VAL A 327 24.85 22.26 24.06
C VAL A 327 25.51 22.42 25.41
N THR A 328 24.84 23.07 26.33
CA THR A 328 25.26 23.19 27.74
C THR A 328 24.84 21.99 28.58
N ASP A 329 23.90 21.17 28.09
CA ASP A 329 23.41 19.95 28.74
C ASP A 329 23.84 18.69 27.94
N PRO A 330 24.85 17.93 28.44
CA PRO A 330 25.34 16.72 27.76
C PRO A 330 24.33 15.57 27.68
N THR A 331 23.18 15.68 28.35
CA THR A 331 22.09 14.68 28.27
C THR A 331 21.21 14.87 27.03
N LEU A 332 21.40 15.95 26.29
CA LEU A 332 20.70 16.30 25.05
C LEU A 332 21.58 16.01 23.83
N ALA A 333 22.22 14.85 23.76
CA ALA A 333 22.86 14.42 22.51
C ALA A 333 21.78 14.05 21.49
N TYR A 334 21.34 15.03 20.73
CA TYR A 334 20.50 14.82 19.56
C TYR A 334 21.41 14.52 18.35
N GLN A 335 21.20 13.38 17.74
CA GLN A 335 21.84 13.03 16.47
C GLN A 335 21.01 13.52 15.32
#